data_242eb2224f3e7124d6d61ee31e5553f8
#
_entry.id   242eb2224f3e7124d6d61ee31e5553f8
#
_cell.length_a   1.000
_cell.length_b   1.000
_cell.length_c   1.000
_cell.angle_alpha   90.00
_cell.angle_beta   90.00
_cell.angle_gamma   90.00
#
_symmetry.space_group_name_H-M   'P 1'
#
loop_
_entity.id
_entity.type
_entity.pdbx_description
1 polymer ?
#
loop_
_entity_poly.entity_id
_entity_poly.type
_entity_poly.pdbx_seq_one_letter_code
_entity_poly.pdbx_strand_id
1 'polypeptide(L)'
;MSRRPRRYKTYLFLLGFCVSLLAAQEPTKQTLDRIYQTAVADFEAGRYDRAADELERVLPYATRSFEVHELLGMVYASLPDNAKAEAELKLAVQLNPNSAAARTNFGTLLLHAGKAALAGEQFRRAQQLEPKDYDANHNLADFLLQTGKVAEAQPYLVKAQEAKPDSYDNGYDLAMADFQLGKLDEARQTALAIAQKQNTGEVHNLLGQIDEKDGKFTDAVNEYGAAAHLDPSEDNLFDWGSEMLLHRTYEPAITIFQDATGRYPKSARLFIGLGLALYARGKYDDAVQALLTAADLKPDDPRCFLFLSKAYDSSPKKADAVTEAFRRFAELQPNDAHAQYYLAISLWKGNRAEGSTADLKTVESLLEKAIALDGTFAEAHVQLGDLYSGEHAYEKAIPEYVRAIALNPNLSDAHYRLGTDYVHVGKKDEAQQEFAIYQKLRAEHLAEVDKERAEVQQFVYAEKNNAAKP
;
A
#
# COMPACT_ATOMS: atom_id res chain seq x y z
N MET A 1 -84.40 59.68 32.22
CA MET A 1 -83.73 60.36 33.34
C MET A 1 -82.21 60.36 33.05
N SER A 2 -81.71 61.57 32.85
CA SER A 2 -80.36 61.92 32.39
C SER A 2 -79.30 61.74 33.47
N ARG A 3 -78.18 61.23 33.16
CA ARG A 3 -76.92 61.51 33.88
C ARG A 3 -75.79 61.74 32.90
N ARG A 4 -75.26 62.99 32.90
CA ARG A 4 -74.06 63.44 32.13
C ARG A 4 -72.78 62.85 32.68
N PRO A 5 -71.76 62.57 31.85
CA PRO A 5 -70.42 62.11 32.31
C PRO A 5 -69.58 63.34 32.68
N ARG A 6 -68.82 63.19 33.74
CA ARG A 6 -67.70 64.05 34.21
C ARG A 6 -66.49 64.04 33.24
N ARG A 7 -66.03 65.21 32.82
CA ARG A 7 -64.79 65.42 32.11
C ARG A 7 -63.59 65.29 33.08
N TYR A 8 -62.71 64.35 32.85
CA TYR A 8 -61.36 64.34 33.44
C TYR A 8 -60.41 65.05 32.47
N LYS A 9 -59.72 66.09 32.96
CA LYS A 9 -58.60 66.73 32.27
C LYS A 9 -57.36 65.83 32.46
N THR A 10 -56.88 65.20 31.35
CA THR A 10 -55.63 64.48 31.32
C THR A 10 -54.51 65.46 31.07
N TYR A 11 -53.61 65.61 32.03
CA TYR A 11 -52.31 66.31 31.85
C TYR A 11 -51.38 65.42 31.12
N LEU A 12 -50.99 65.78 29.88
CA LEU A 12 -49.95 65.11 29.08
C LEU A 12 -48.63 65.59 29.64
N PHE A 13 -47.92 64.70 30.38
CA PHE A 13 -46.50 64.87 30.70
C PHE A 13 -45.72 64.45 29.49
N LEU A 14 -45.18 65.37 28.72
CA LEU A 14 -44.13 65.12 27.70
C LEU A 14 -42.82 64.82 28.44
N LEU A 15 -42.52 63.50 28.68
CA LEU A 15 -41.18 63.04 28.98
C LEU A 15 -40.40 63.04 27.69
N GLY A 16 -39.60 64.10 27.52
CA GLY A 16 -38.56 64.12 26.46
C GLY A 16 -37.55 63.04 26.71
N PHE A 17 -37.68 61.93 25.99
CA PHE A 17 -36.63 60.91 25.90
C PHE A 17 -35.48 61.49 25.01
N CYS A 18 -34.51 62.14 25.62
CA CYS A 18 -33.23 62.37 24.97
C CYS A 18 -32.60 61.02 24.77
N VAL A 19 -32.87 60.38 23.61
CA VAL A 19 -31.98 59.33 23.08
C VAL A 19 -30.68 60.02 22.65
N SER A 20 -29.73 60.10 23.56
CA SER A 20 -28.35 60.39 23.17
C SER A 20 -27.89 59.23 22.29
N LEU A 21 -27.92 59.46 20.97
CA LEU A 21 -27.09 58.68 20.05
C LEU A 21 -25.64 58.85 20.52
N LEU A 22 -25.14 57.94 21.35
CA LEU A 22 -23.70 57.73 21.45
C LEU A 22 -23.29 57.30 20.04
N ALA A 23 -22.85 58.21 19.21
CA ALA A 23 -22.06 57.90 18.04
C ALA A 23 -20.89 57.04 18.53
N ALA A 24 -20.91 55.76 18.25
CA ALA A 24 -19.79 54.89 18.54
C ALA A 24 -18.56 55.52 17.86
N GLN A 25 -17.61 55.99 18.65
CA GLN A 25 -16.40 56.64 18.17
C GLN A 25 -15.67 55.63 17.31
N GLU A 26 -15.41 55.94 16.04
CA GLU A 26 -14.66 55.07 15.14
C GLU A 26 -13.35 54.63 15.82
N PRO A 27 -12.98 53.34 15.78
CA PRO A 27 -11.77 52.87 16.42
C PRO A 27 -10.56 53.57 15.80
N THR A 28 -9.64 54.00 16.67
CA THR A 28 -8.38 54.61 16.21
C THR A 28 -7.53 53.58 15.48
N LYS A 29 -6.67 54.04 14.57
CA LYS A 29 -5.70 53.14 13.91
C LYS A 29 -4.96 52.24 14.90
N GLN A 30 -4.48 52.80 16.02
CA GLN A 30 -3.78 52.05 17.07
C GLN A 30 -4.68 50.97 17.71
N THR A 31 -5.98 51.20 17.81
CA THR A 31 -6.93 50.19 18.29
C THR A 31 -7.13 49.06 17.29
N LEU A 32 -7.22 49.37 16.00
CA LEU A 32 -7.32 48.38 14.92
C LEU A 32 -6.08 47.55 14.80
N ASP A 33 -4.90 48.17 14.87
CA ASP A 33 -3.61 47.46 14.85
C ASP A 33 -3.51 46.49 16.03
N ARG A 34 -3.95 46.90 17.23
CA ARG A 34 -3.94 46.02 18.41
C ARG A 34 -4.90 44.82 18.24
N ILE A 35 -6.09 45.04 17.72
CA ILE A 35 -7.04 43.92 17.47
C ILE A 35 -6.46 42.97 16.45
N TYR A 36 -5.86 43.45 15.36
CA TYR A 36 -5.21 42.63 14.37
C TYR A 36 -4.07 41.80 14.99
N GLN A 37 -3.20 42.39 15.81
CA GLN A 37 -2.13 41.66 16.50
C GLN A 37 -2.67 40.59 17.47
N THR A 38 -3.81 40.85 18.11
CA THR A 38 -4.48 39.85 18.95
C THR A 38 -5.01 38.69 18.10
N ALA A 39 -5.60 38.99 16.94
CA ALA A 39 -6.07 37.98 16.01
C ALA A 39 -4.92 37.11 15.47
N VAL A 40 -3.76 37.70 15.15
CA VAL A 40 -2.54 36.94 14.80
C VAL A 40 -2.16 35.98 15.91
N ALA A 41 -2.06 36.46 17.16
CA ALA A 41 -1.69 35.63 18.31
C ALA A 41 -2.74 34.54 18.59
N ASP A 42 -4.03 34.82 18.37
CA ASP A 42 -5.08 33.80 18.51
C ASP A 42 -5.04 32.76 17.38
N PHE A 43 -4.73 33.15 16.15
CA PHE A 43 -4.49 32.22 15.05
C PHE A 43 -3.29 31.29 15.32
N GLU A 44 -2.15 31.84 15.73
CA GLU A 44 -0.95 31.08 16.11
C GLU A 44 -1.20 30.12 17.28
N ALA A 45 -2.12 30.48 18.18
CA ALA A 45 -2.52 29.63 19.32
C ALA A 45 -3.65 28.63 18.98
N GLY A 46 -4.09 28.53 17.71
CA GLY A 46 -5.16 27.64 17.29
C GLY A 46 -6.56 28.06 17.72
N ARG A 47 -6.74 29.30 18.19
CA ARG A 47 -8.04 29.85 18.63
C ARG A 47 -8.77 30.53 17.48
N TYR A 48 -9.07 29.76 16.44
CA TYR A 48 -9.56 30.27 15.15
C TYR A 48 -10.88 31.05 15.23
N ASP A 49 -11.84 30.62 16.06
CA ASP A 49 -13.11 31.35 16.25
C ASP A 49 -12.86 32.78 16.77
N ARG A 50 -11.95 32.93 17.76
CA ARG A 50 -11.61 34.24 18.31
C ARG A 50 -10.86 35.10 17.29
N ALA A 51 -9.94 34.52 16.55
CA ALA A 51 -9.24 35.22 15.48
C ALA A 51 -10.21 35.72 14.41
N ALA A 52 -11.21 34.91 14.05
CA ALA A 52 -12.28 35.31 13.11
C ALA A 52 -13.10 36.51 13.65
N ASP A 53 -13.59 36.42 14.89
CA ASP A 53 -14.37 37.50 15.53
C ASP A 53 -13.58 38.81 15.57
N GLU A 54 -12.31 38.77 15.88
CA GLU A 54 -11.46 39.97 15.94
C GLU A 54 -11.20 40.56 14.56
N LEU A 55 -10.91 39.72 13.54
CA LEU A 55 -10.69 40.15 12.17
C LEU A 55 -11.99 40.70 11.54
N GLU A 56 -13.16 40.08 11.80
CA GLU A 56 -14.45 40.61 11.34
C GLU A 56 -14.75 41.99 11.92
N ARG A 57 -14.27 42.30 13.12
CA ARG A 57 -14.35 43.66 13.71
C ARG A 57 -13.43 44.68 13.05
N VAL A 58 -12.27 44.26 12.54
CA VAL A 58 -11.32 45.10 11.81
C VAL A 58 -11.73 45.33 10.37
N LEU A 59 -12.35 44.32 9.74
CA LEU A 59 -12.65 44.27 8.32
C LEU A 59 -13.41 45.50 7.78
N PRO A 60 -14.45 46.08 8.46
CA PRO A 60 -15.18 47.27 7.98
C PRO A 60 -14.30 48.50 7.81
N TYR A 61 -13.18 48.57 8.57
CA TYR A 61 -12.24 49.68 8.54
C TYR A 61 -10.98 49.41 7.69
N ALA A 62 -10.81 48.14 7.25
CA ALA A 62 -9.63 47.63 6.54
C ALA A 62 -10.00 46.85 5.26
N THR A 63 -11.08 47.26 4.57
CA THR A 63 -11.63 46.53 3.40
C THR A 63 -10.69 46.36 2.21
N ARG A 64 -9.52 46.99 2.23
CA ARG A 64 -8.46 46.88 1.22
C ARG A 64 -7.11 46.51 1.82
N SER A 65 -7.07 46.03 3.08
CA SER A 65 -5.83 45.53 3.67
C SER A 65 -5.58 44.11 3.21
N PHE A 66 -4.49 43.93 2.51
CA PHE A 66 -3.99 42.62 2.08
C PHE A 66 -3.85 41.67 3.28
N GLU A 67 -3.22 42.15 4.36
CA GLU A 67 -2.89 41.35 5.55
C GLU A 67 -4.14 40.85 6.28
N VAL A 68 -5.19 41.69 6.35
CA VAL A 68 -6.47 41.30 6.99
C VAL A 68 -7.16 40.23 6.19
N HIS A 69 -7.24 40.36 4.87
CA HIS A 69 -7.89 39.39 4.00
C HIS A 69 -7.10 38.07 3.94
N GLU A 70 -5.77 38.12 3.91
CA GLU A 70 -4.93 36.92 3.92
C GLU A 70 -5.12 36.14 5.22
N LEU A 71 -5.00 36.81 6.39
CA LEU A 71 -5.16 36.15 7.67
C LEU A 71 -6.60 35.64 7.87
N LEU A 72 -7.62 36.41 7.50
CA LEU A 72 -9.01 36.00 7.60
C LEU A 72 -9.31 34.77 6.72
N GLY A 73 -8.71 34.73 5.52
CA GLY A 73 -8.82 33.56 4.65
C GLY A 73 -8.17 32.31 5.24
N MET A 74 -7.00 32.43 5.88
CA MET A 74 -6.34 31.31 6.59
C MET A 74 -7.16 30.87 7.81
N VAL A 75 -7.73 31.80 8.56
CA VAL A 75 -8.60 31.50 9.70
C VAL A 75 -9.83 30.71 9.26
N TYR A 76 -10.52 31.15 8.22
CA TYR A 76 -11.71 30.44 7.71
C TYR A 76 -11.36 29.07 7.10
N ALA A 77 -10.18 28.92 6.50
CA ALA A 77 -9.71 27.62 6.05
C ALA A 77 -9.50 26.64 7.22
N SER A 78 -9.10 27.15 8.38
CA SER A 78 -8.95 26.36 9.62
C SER A 78 -10.30 26.08 10.33
N LEU A 79 -11.35 26.87 10.05
CA LEU A 79 -12.71 26.73 10.56
C LEU A 79 -13.66 25.99 9.60
N PRO A 80 -13.26 25.10 8.76
CA PRO A 80 -13.86 24.49 7.57
C PRO A 80 -14.96 25.36 6.86
N ASP A 81 -14.80 26.67 6.84
CA ASP A 81 -15.64 27.59 6.04
C ASP A 81 -14.96 27.91 4.70
N ASN A 82 -14.88 26.88 3.85
CA ASN A 82 -14.17 26.96 2.57
C ASN A 82 -14.70 28.08 1.66
N ALA A 83 -15.97 28.44 1.74
CA ALA A 83 -16.55 29.49 0.90
C ALA A 83 -16.04 30.89 1.28
N LYS A 84 -16.02 31.20 2.59
CA LYS A 84 -15.43 32.44 3.08
C LYS A 84 -13.92 32.47 2.87
N ALA A 85 -13.23 31.37 3.17
CA ALA A 85 -11.79 31.25 2.96
C ALA A 85 -11.40 31.55 1.50
N GLU A 86 -12.13 30.99 0.54
CA GLU A 86 -11.88 31.21 -0.89
C GLU A 86 -12.10 32.68 -1.30
N ALA A 87 -13.14 33.30 -0.79
CA ALA A 87 -13.44 34.70 -1.06
C ALA A 87 -12.32 35.62 -0.54
N GLU A 88 -11.89 35.41 0.69
CA GLU A 88 -10.88 36.24 1.35
C GLU A 88 -9.48 36.03 0.76
N LEU A 89 -9.03 34.78 0.55
CA LEU A 89 -7.72 34.52 -0.07
C LEU A 89 -7.66 34.98 -1.52
N LYS A 90 -8.75 34.85 -2.27
CA LYS A 90 -8.84 35.40 -3.62
C LYS A 90 -8.67 36.91 -3.63
N LEU A 91 -9.33 37.60 -2.68
CA LEU A 91 -9.20 39.05 -2.54
C LEU A 91 -7.80 39.45 -2.09
N ALA A 92 -7.19 38.72 -1.16
CA ALA A 92 -5.79 38.94 -0.77
C ALA A 92 -4.85 38.88 -1.97
N VAL A 93 -4.95 37.85 -2.82
CA VAL A 93 -4.16 37.72 -4.06
C VAL A 93 -4.44 38.86 -5.05
N GLN A 94 -5.68 39.40 -5.08
CA GLN A 94 -5.99 40.57 -5.93
C GLN A 94 -5.36 41.86 -5.40
N LEU A 95 -5.37 42.03 -4.06
CA LEU A 95 -4.82 43.23 -3.41
C LEU A 95 -3.28 43.26 -3.47
N ASN A 96 -2.64 42.07 -3.30
CA ASN A 96 -1.19 41.92 -3.49
C ASN A 96 -0.85 40.77 -4.44
N PRO A 97 -0.86 41.01 -5.77
CA PRO A 97 -0.58 39.97 -6.76
C PRO A 97 0.83 39.38 -6.70
N ASN A 98 1.74 40.03 -5.99
CA ASN A 98 3.16 39.66 -5.89
C ASN A 98 3.49 38.95 -4.55
N SER A 99 2.49 38.65 -3.69
CA SER A 99 2.71 37.82 -2.52
C SER A 99 2.76 36.35 -2.91
N ALA A 100 3.92 35.73 -2.79
CA ALA A 100 4.07 34.29 -2.97
C ALA A 100 3.31 33.52 -1.85
N ALA A 101 3.37 33.99 -0.61
CA ALA A 101 2.68 33.40 0.52
C ALA A 101 1.17 33.33 0.32
N ALA A 102 0.52 34.48 -0.05
CA ALA A 102 -0.92 34.48 -0.30
C ALA A 102 -1.34 33.56 -1.45
N ARG A 103 -0.51 33.43 -2.48
CA ARG A 103 -0.75 32.48 -3.57
C ARG A 103 -0.62 31.04 -3.11
N THR A 104 0.38 30.75 -2.29
CA THR A 104 0.54 29.42 -1.70
C THR A 104 -0.65 29.06 -0.82
N ASN A 105 -1.07 29.95 0.09
CA ASN A 105 -2.25 29.75 0.94
C ASN A 105 -3.53 29.52 0.11
N PHE A 106 -3.71 30.31 -0.95
CA PHE A 106 -4.85 30.16 -1.85
C PHE A 106 -4.76 28.85 -2.67
N GLY A 107 -3.58 28.48 -3.14
CA GLY A 107 -3.32 27.22 -3.83
C GLY A 107 -3.68 26.02 -2.97
N THR A 108 -3.25 26.02 -1.69
CA THR A 108 -3.53 24.96 -0.73
C THR A 108 -5.04 24.81 -0.48
N LEU A 109 -5.75 25.92 -0.27
CA LEU A 109 -7.21 25.90 -0.13
C LEU A 109 -7.91 25.34 -1.38
N LEU A 110 -7.50 25.77 -2.57
CA LEU A 110 -8.06 25.28 -3.84
C LEU A 110 -7.83 23.79 -4.02
N LEU A 111 -6.65 23.28 -3.62
CA LEU A 111 -6.32 21.87 -3.68
C LEU A 111 -7.24 21.04 -2.79
N HIS A 112 -7.41 21.45 -1.53
CA HIS A 112 -8.35 20.81 -0.59
C HIS A 112 -9.81 20.87 -1.08
N ALA A 113 -10.18 21.92 -1.82
CA ALA A 113 -11.49 22.05 -2.45
C ALA A 113 -11.64 21.24 -3.76
N GLY A 114 -10.65 20.41 -4.14
CA GLY A 114 -10.66 19.62 -5.37
C GLY A 114 -10.43 20.41 -6.66
N LYS A 115 -10.05 21.69 -6.57
CA LYS A 115 -9.82 22.60 -7.71
C LYS A 115 -8.36 22.57 -8.16
N ALA A 116 -7.83 21.36 -8.44
CA ALA A 116 -6.41 21.10 -8.68
C ALA A 116 -5.78 21.97 -9.79
N ALA A 117 -6.50 22.23 -10.89
CA ALA A 117 -5.98 23.07 -11.98
C ALA A 117 -5.69 24.50 -11.51
N LEU A 118 -6.62 25.11 -10.75
CA LEU A 118 -6.46 26.47 -10.20
C LEU A 118 -5.39 26.51 -9.12
N ALA A 119 -5.31 25.46 -8.27
CA ALA A 119 -4.25 25.33 -7.27
C ALA A 119 -2.86 25.34 -7.93
N GLY A 120 -2.67 24.54 -8.97
CA GLY A 120 -1.41 24.49 -9.72
C GLY A 120 -1.00 25.81 -10.35
N GLU A 121 -1.96 26.64 -10.79
CA GLU A 121 -1.67 27.98 -11.28
C GLU A 121 -1.11 28.87 -10.16
N GLN A 122 -1.72 28.80 -8.96
CA GLN A 122 -1.27 29.61 -7.82
C GLN A 122 0.12 29.19 -7.35
N PHE A 123 0.38 27.87 -7.20
CA PHE A 123 1.69 27.36 -6.79
C PHE A 123 2.80 27.71 -7.80
N ARG A 124 2.55 27.56 -9.11
CA ARG A 124 3.53 27.96 -10.13
C ARG A 124 3.81 29.47 -10.08
N ARG A 125 2.78 30.28 -9.83
CA ARG A 125 2.97 31.72 -9.74
C ARG A 125 3.72 32.11 -8.47
N ALA A 126 3.47 31.45 -7.33
CA ALA A 126 4.23 31.64 -6.10
C ALA A 126 5.73 31.36 -6.34
N GLN A 127 6.05 30.22 -6.95
CA GLN A 127 7.42 29.83 -7.27
C GLN A 127 8.11 30.79 -8.24
N GLN A 128 7.39 31.33 -9.23
CA GLN A 128 7.93 32.33 -10.15
C GLN A 128 8.28 33.66 -9.44
N LEU A 129 7.51 34.03 -8.42
CA LEU A 129 7.75 35.23 -7.62
C LEU A 129 8.95 35.07 -6.70
N GLU A 130 9.07 33.92 -6.07
CA GLU A 130 10.13 33.61 -5.09
C GLU A 130 10.83 32.28 -5.45
N PRO A 131 11.67 32.26 -6.50
CA PRO A 131 12.21 31.02 -7.07
C PRO A 131 13.24 30.31 -6.18
N LYS A 132 13.73 30.95 -5.12
CA LYS A 132 14.67 30.40 -4.14
C LYS A 132 14.04 30.16 -2.77
N ASP A 133 12.77 30.52 -2.60
CA ASP A 133 12.06 30.33 -1.35
C ASP A 133 11.74 28.84 -1.13
N TYR A 134 11.88 28.39 0.10
CA TYR A 134 11.61 27.00 0.47
C TYR A 134 10.14 26.64 0.24
N ASP A 135 9.22 27.44 0.81
CA ASP A 135 7.80 27.13 0.82
C ASP A 135 7.22 27.17 -0.60
N ALA A 136 7.64 28.13 -1.42
CA ALA A 136 7.20 28.24 -2.81
C ALA A 136 7.62 27.03 -3.66
N ASN A 137 8.84 26.52 -3.46
CA ASN A 137 9.32 25.34 -4.18
C ASN A 137 8.71 24.05 -3.62
N HIS A 138 8.70 23.87 -2.29
CA HIS A 138 8.17 22.66 -1.65
C HIS A 138 6.68 22.47 -1.95
N ASN A 139 5.85 23.52 -1.77
CA ASN A 139 4.40 23.40 -2.05
C ASN A 139 4.07 23.14 -3.53
N LEU A 140 4.87 23.70 -4.47
CA LEU A 140 4.73 23.35 -5.88
C LEU A 140 5.12 21.89 -6.14
N ALA A 141 6.20 21.42 -5.51
CA ALA A 141 6.65 20.04 -5.65
C ALA A 141 5.65 19.05 -5.07
N ASP A 142 5.15 19.30 -3.87
CA ASP A 142 4.11 18.49 -3.23
C ASP A 142 2.85 18.38 -4.11
N PHE A 143 2.36 19.52 -4.63
CA PHE A 143 1.26 19.52 -5.60
C PHE A 143 1.55 18.64 -6.83
N LEU A 144 2.77 18.70 -7.38
CA LEU A 144 3.16 17.90 -8.54
C LEU A 144 3.25 16.40 -8.18
N LEU A 145 3.77 16.05 -6.99
CA LEU A 145 3.79 14.67 -6.49
C LEU A 145 2.37 14.12 -6.32
N GLN A 146 1.46 14.86 -5.69
CA GLN A 146 0.06 14.46 -5.50
C GLN A 146 -0.69 14.28 -6.84
N THR A 147 -0.25 14.94 -7.90
CA THR A 147 -0.80 14.79 -9.25
C THR A 147 -0.03 13.77 -10.11
N GLY A 148 0.89 12.99 -9.53
CA GLY A 148 1.66 11.95 -10.20
C GLY A 148 2.77 12.44 -11.13
N LYS A 149 3.16 13.71 -11.03
CA LYS A 149 4.14 14.36 -11.91
C LYS A 149 5.53 14.40 -11.28
N VAL A 150 6.05 13.24 -10.90
CA VAL A 150 7.30 13.10 -10.14
C VAL A 150 8.48 13.77 -10.85
N ALA A 151 8.62 13.56 -12.17
CA ALA A 151 9.73 14.15 -12.93
C ALA A 151 9.66 15.70 -13.00
N GLU A 152 8.43 16.28 -12.96
CA GLU A 152 8.27 17.72 -12.87
C GLU A 152 8.53 18.26 -11.45
N ALA A 153 8.24 17.47 -10.40
CA ALA A 153 8.42 17.85 -9.00
C ALA A 153 9.89 17.90 -8.59
N GLN A 154 10.69 16.94 -9.04
CA GLN A 154 12.08 16.74 -8.60
C GLN A 154 12.94 18.00 -8.62
N PRO A 155 12.99 18.84 -9.66
CA PRO A 155 13.82 20.04 -9.65
C PRO A 155 13.37 21.11 -8.63
N TYR A 156 12.11 21.10 -8.20
CA TYR A 156 11.61 21.99 -7.15
C TYR A 156 11.95 21.44 -5.76
N LEU A 157 11.90 20.12 -5.56
CA LEU A 157 12.39 19.48 -4.34
C LEU A 157 13.88 19.77 -4.11
N VAL A 158 14.70 19.71 -5.16
CA VAL A 158 16.13 20.08 -5.07
C VAL A 158 16.29 21.52 -4.61
N LYS A 159 15.56 22.47 -5.21
CA LYS A 159 15.64 23.89 -4.82
C LYS A 159 15.16 24.12 -3.39
N ALA A 160 14.11 23.44 -2.96
CA ALA A 160 13.64 23.51 -1.58
C ALA A 160 14.69 22.93 -0.62
N GLN A 161 15.34 21.81 -0.97
CA GLN A 161 16.41 21.23 -0.15
C GLN A 161 17.65 22.13 -0.06
N GLU A 162 18.00 22.81 -1.14
CA GLU A 162 19.06 23.82 -1.15
C GLU A 162 18.73 25.01 -0.23
N ALA A 163 17.46 25.45 -0.23
CA ALA A 163 16.99 26.56 0.61
C ALA A 163 16.94 26.18 2.11
N LYS A 164 16.57 24.94 2.44
CA LYS A 164 16.46 24.42 3.80
C LYS A 164 17.04 23.01 3.88
N PRO A 165 18.38 22.88 4.00
CA PRO A 165 19.07 21.57 3.97
C PRO A 165 18.70 20.62 5.12
N ASP A 166 18.15 21.13 6.21
CA ASP A 166 17.74 20.34 7.38
C ASP A 166 16.26 19.92 7.35
N SER A 167 15.52 20.19 6.26
CA SER A 167 14.14 19.76 6.13
C SER A 167 14.09 18.25 5.91
N TYR A 168 13.53 17.52 6.89
CA TYR A 168 13.30 16.08 6.78
C TYR A 168 12.25 15.78 5.70
N ASP A 169 11.09 16.44 5.77
CA ASP A 169 9.95 16.17 4.87
C ASP A 169 10.35 16.34 3.39
N ASN A 170 10.96 17.50 3.06
CA ASN A 170 11.42 17.73 1.69
C ASN A 170 12.54 16.78 1.27
N GLY A 171 13.45 16.44 2.17
CA GLY A 171 14.53 15.49 1.91
C GLY A 171 14.00 14.08 1.65
N TYR A 172 12.98 13.66 2.39
CA TYR A 172 12.30 12.39 2.17
C TYR A 172 11.59 12.35 0.81
N ASP A 173 10.81 13.39 0.49
CA ASP A 173 10.13 13.52 -0.80
C ASP A 173 11.12 13.54 -1.97
N LEU A 174 12.26 14.22 -1.81
CA LEU A 174 13.32 14.25 -2.83
C LEU A 174 13.94 12.87 -3.02
N ALA A 175 14.30 12.17 -1.93
CA ALA A 175 14.86 10.83 -2.00
C ALA A 175 13.86 9.83 -2.64
N MET A 176 12.58 9.92 -2.28
CA MET A 176 11.51 9.11 -2.87
C MET A 176 11.31 9.43 -4.36
N ALA A 177 11.32 10.72 -4.74
CA ALA A 177 11.21 11.13 -6.14
C ALA A 177 12.40 10.61 -6.98
N ASP A 178 13.62 10.75 -6.48
CA ASP A 178 14.82 10.24 -7.14
C ASP A 178 14.82 8.71 -7.24
N PHE A 179 14.34 8.00 -6.21
CA PHE A 179 14.13 6.54 -6.24
C PHE A 179 13.14 6.12 -7.33
N GLN A 180 11.99 6.79 -7.43
CA GLN A 180 10.98 6.51 -8.47
C GLN A 180 11.51 6.80 -9.88
N LEU A 181 12.35 7.81 -10.05
CA LEU A 181 13.02 8.17 -11.31
C LEU A 181 14.21 7.27 -11.64
N GLY A 182 14.58 6.33 -10.76
CA GLY A 182 15.71 5.43 -10.94
C GLY A 182 17.09 6.06 -10.69
N LYS A 183 17.14 7.24 -10.05
CA LYS A 183 18.36 7.93 -9.64
C LYS A 183 18.80 7.42 -8.26
N LEU A 184 19.26 6.16 -8.21
CA LEU A 184 19.46 5.44 -6.94
C LEU A 184 20.56 6.05 -6.08
N ASP A 185 21.66 6.55 -6.69
CA ASP A 185 22.77 7.15 -5.95
C ASP A 185 22.35 8.47 -5.29
N GLU A 186 21.61 9.34 -6.01
CA GLU A 186 21.08 10.61 -5.49
C GLU A 186 20.04 10.35 -4.40
N ALA A 187 19.13 9.39 -4.61
CA ALA A 187 18.14 8.99 -3.62
C ALA A 187 18.81 8.52 -2.32
N ARG A 188 19.81 7.64 -2.42
CA ARG A 188 20.58 7.13 -1.28
C ARG A 188 21.32 8.24 -0.55
N GLN A 189 22.00 9.13 -1.27
CA GLN A 189 22.73 10.24 -0.67
C GLN A 189 21.80 11.14 0.15
N THR A 190 20.65 11.49 -0.42
CA THR A 190 19.65 12.33 0.26
C THR A 190 19.06 11.61 1.47
N ALA A 191 18.66 10.34 1.33
CA ALA A 191 18.13 9.54 2.43
C ALA A 191 19.12 9.40 3.59
N LEU A 192 20.40 9.13 3.32
CA LEU A 192 21.45 9.08 4.35
C LEU A 192 21.65 10.43 5.04
N ALA A 193 21.58 11.54 4.29
CA ALA A 193 21.75 12.88 4.87
C ALA A 193 20.62 13.22 5.84
N ILE A 194 19.36 12.88 5.53
CA ILE A 194 18.23 13.09 6.43
C ILE A 194 18.25 12.10 7.61
N ALA A 195 18.66 10.84 7.41
CA ALA A 195 18.80 9.85 8.48
C ALA A 195 19.80 10.28 9.56
N GLN A 196 20.88 10.97 9.19
CA GLN A 196 21.83 11.54 10.14
C GLN A 196 21.23 12.63 11.03
N LYS A 197 20.20 13.32 10.56
CA LYS A 197 19.50 14.39 11.32
C LYS A 197 18.35 13.82 12.13
N GLN A 198 17.57 12.97 11.51
CA GLN A 198 16.39 12.35 12.09
C GLN A 198 16.34 10.87 11.71
N ASN A 199 16.75 10.02 12.65
CA ASN A 199 16.84 8.58 12.47
C ASN A 199 15.46 7.93 12.69
N THR A 200 14.71 7.67 11.61
CA THR A 200 13.33 7.13 11.65
C THR A 200 13.24 5.78 10.95
N GLY A 201 12.24 4.97 11.33
CA GLY A 201 11.94 3.72 10.62
C GLY A 201 11.62 3.96 9.14
N GLU A 202 10.94 5.06 8.83
CA GLU A 202 10.55 5.43 7.47
C GLU A 202 11.75 5.65 6.54
N VAL A 203 12.76 6.41 6.98
CA VAL A 203 13.95 6.65 6.15
C VAL A 203 14.79 5.40 5.96
N HIS A 204 14.88 4.53 6.99
CA HIS A 204 15.56 3.25 6.87
C HIS A 204 14.81 2.27 5.94
N ASN A 205 13.47 2.28 5.96
CA ASN A 205 12.68 1.52 4.99
C ASN A 205 12.95 2.00 3.55
N LEU A 206 12.98 3.31 3.32
CA LEU A 206 13.34 3.87 2.01
C LEU A 206 14.78 3.49 1.59
N LEU A 207 15.75 3.55 2.50
CA LEU A 207 17.13 3.11 2.22
C LEU A 207 17.15 1.62 1.85
N GLY A 208 16.40 0.77 2.56
CA GLY A 208 16.23 -0.64 2.24
C GLY A 208 15.70 -0.85 0.82
N GLN A 209 14.66 -0.14 0.42
CA GLN A 209 14.09 -0.20 -0.93
C GLN A 209 15.09 0.25 -2.01
N ILE A 210 15.86 1.30 -1.74
CA ILE A 210 16.91 1.80 -2.66
C ILE A 210 17.99 0.73 -2.83
N ASP A 211 18.47 0.13 -1.73
CA ASP A 211 19.52 -0.87 -1.73
C ASP A 211 19.09 -2.18 -2.39
N GLU A 212 17.84 -2.62 -2.14
CA GLU A 212 17.22 -3.75 -2.82
C GLU A 212 17.21 -3.53 -4.34
N LYS A 213 16.73 -2.37 -4.79
CA LYS A 213 16.66 -2.03 -6.21
C LYS A 213 18.02 -1.88 -6.87
N ASP A 214 19.05 -1.49 -6.10
CA ASP A 214 20.45 -1.39 -6.53
C ASP A 214 21.19 -2.74 -6.46
N GLY A 215 20.54 -3.80 -5.96
CA GLY A 215 21.12 -5.14 -5.80
C GLY A 215 22.07 -5.28 -4.62
N LYS A 216 22.07 -4.34 -3.68
CA LYS A 216 22.86 -4.33 -2.45
C LYS A 216 22.12 -5.05 -1.31
N PHE A 217 21.85 -6.32 -1.50
CA PHE A 217 20.94 -7.09 -0.64
C PHE A 217 21.33 -7.12 0.84
N THR A 218 22.63 -7.20 1.17
CA THR A 218 23.10 -7.15 2.56
C THR A 218 22.78 -5.81 3.22
N ASP A 219 22.97 -4.72 2.48
CA ASP A 219 22.64 -3.37 2.97
C ASP A 219 21.13 -3.22 3.12
N ALA A 220 20.32 -3.69 2.14
CA ALA A 220 18.87 -3.70 2.22
C ALA A 220 18.35 -4.42 3.47
N VAL A 221 18.86 -5.63 3.76
CA VAL A 221 18.50 -6.38 4.97
C VAL A 221 18.82 -5.60 6.25
N ASN A 222 19.97 -4.93 6.31
CA ASN A 222 20.37 -4.14 7.48
C ASN A 222 19.46 -2.92 7.64
N GLU A 223 19.13 -2.24 6.55
CA GLU A 223 18.26 -1.06 6.56
C GLU A 223 16.81 -1.43 6.93
N TYR A 224 16.23 -2.48 6.35
CA TYR A 224 14.91 -2.99 6.76
C TYR A 224 14.90 -3.44 8.23
N GLY A 225 15.99 -4.08 8.70
CA GLY A 225 16.13 -4.43 10.10
C GLY A 225 16.17 -3.21 11.01
N ALA A 226 16.90 -2.14 10.63
CA ALA A 226 16.92 -0.88 11.36
C ALA A 226 15.53 -0.22 11.37
N ALA A 227 14.81 -0.23 10.24
CA ALA A 227 13.43 0.26 10.15
C ALA A 227 12.51 -0.46 11.15
N ALA A 228 12.53 -1.81 11.16
CA ALA A 228 11.71 -2.62 12.04
C ALA A 228 12.08 -2.48 13.54
N HIS A 229 13.33 -2.16 13.85
CA HIS A 229 13.76 -1.90 15.23
C HIS A 229 13.32 -0.52 15.75
N LEU A 230 13.34 0.49 14.89
CA LEU A 230 12.90 1.84 15.22
C LEU A 230 11.37 1.97 15.24
N ASP A 231 10.72 1.35 14.31
CA ASP A 231 9.25 1.28 14.18
C ASP A 231 8.84 -0.15 13.81
N PRO A 232 8.49 -0.99 14.80
CA PRO A 232 8.06 -2.37 14.56
C PRO A 232 6.62 -2.46 14.03
N SER A 233 6.29 -1.64 13.02
CA SER A 233 5.02 -1.67 12.29
C SER A 233 4.88 -2.97 11.49
N GLU A 234 3.64 -3.27 11.09
CA GLU A 234 3.36 -4.44 10.27
C GLU A 234 4.14 -4.40 8.95
N ASP A 235 4.25 -3.22 8.34
CA ASP A 235 4.94 -3.01 7.07
C ASP A 235 6.45 -3.26 7.20
N ASN A 236 7.10 -2.63 8.18
CA ASN A 236 8.54 -2.79 8.37
C ASN A 236 8.95 -4.22 8.72
N LEU A 237 8.15 -4.92 9.54
CA LEU A 237 8.40 -6.33 9.86
C LEU A 237 8.17 -7.24 8.65
N PHE A 238 7.16 -6.93 7.81
CA PHE A 238 6.91 -7.67 6.58
C PHE A 238 8.03 -7.50 5.58
N ASP A 239 8.50 -6.26 5.36
CA ASP A 239 9.57 -5.96 4.41
C ASP A 239 10.87 -6.65 4.83
N TRP A 240 11.24 -6.56 6.13
CA TRP A 240 12.42 -7.25 6.65
C TRP A 240 12.35 -8.77 6.50
N GLY A 241 11.23 -9.39 6.90
CA GLY A 241 11.01 -10.82 6.76
C GLY A 241 11.00 -11.28 5.30
N SER A 242 10.42 -10.47 4.42
CA SER A 242 10.34 -10.73 2.97
C SER A 242 11.71 -10.67 2.31
N GLU A 243 12.53 -9.68 2.65
CA GLU A 243 13.89 -9.57 2.14
C GLU A 243 14.74 -10.77 2.55
N MET A 244 14.65 -11.20 3.82
CA MET A 244 15.29 -12.42 4.29
C MET A 244 14.82 -13.66 3.52
N LEU A 245 13.51 -13.74 3.20
CA LEU A 245 12.93 -14.85 2.45
C LEU A 245 13.41 -14.89 0.99
N LEU A 246 13.43 -13.73 0.32
CA LEU A 246 13.91 -13.58 -1.06
C LEU A 246 15.35 -14.05 -1.21
N HIS A 247 16.20 -13.74 -0.23
CA HIS A 247 17.60 -14.15 -0.21
C HIS A 247 17.87 -15.49 0.49
N ARG A 248 16.83 -16.33 0.64
CA ARG A 248 16.89 -17.72 1.13
C ARG A 248 17.44 -17.86 2.54
N THR A 249 17.42 -16.80 3.34
CA THR A 249 17.77 -16.83 4.77
C THR A 249 16.55 -17.21 5.60
N TYR A 250 16.12 -18.46 5.43
CA TYR A 250 14.78 -18.92 5.90
C TYR A 250 14.61 -18.92 7.42
N GLU A 251 15.63 -19.31 8.21
CA GLU A 251 15.49 -19.32 9.67
C GLU A 251 15.33 -17.92 10.28
N PRO A 252 16.12 -16.89 9.87
CA PRO A 252 15.84 -15.51 10.24
C PRO A 252 14.45 -15.03 9.79
N ALA A 253 14.04 -15.31 8.55
CA ALA A 253 12.71 -14.95 8.06
C ALA A 253 11.59 -15.56 8.94
N ILE A 254 11.70 -16.84 9.31
CA ILE A 254 10.75 -17.52 10.20
C ILE A 254 10.68 -16.78 11.54
N THR A 255 11.84 -16.44 12.14
CA THR A 255 11.90 -15.76 13.44
C THR A 255 11.21 -14.40 13.38
N ILE A 256 11.49 -13.60 12.32
CA ILE A 256 10.88 -12.28 12.12
C ILE A 256 9.37 -12.42 11.94
N PHE A 257 8.90 -13.31 11.06
CA PHE A 257 7.46 -13.50 10.85
C PHE A 257 6.74 -14.09 12.06
N GLN A 258 7.40 -14.91 12.89
CA GLN A 258 6.82 -15.39 14.16
C GLN A 258 6.63 -14.24 15.16
N ASP A 259 7.61 -13.35 15.32
CA ASP A 259 7.45 -12.13 16.14
C ASP A 259 6.35 -11.24 15.57
N ALA A 260 6.36 -11.02 14.25
CA ALA A 260 5.38 -10.18 13.56
C ALA A 260 3.94 -10.70 13.71
N THR A 261 3.71 -12.01 13.53
CA THR A 261 2.37 -12.63 13.72
C THR A 261 1.92 -12.61 15.18
N GLY A 262 2.86 -12.64 16.14
CA GLY A 262 2.57 -12.44 17.55
C GLY A 262 2.08 -11.01 17.87
N ARG A 263 2.66 -10.01 17.21
CA ARG A 263 2.27 -8.58 17.37
C ARG A 263 0.99 -8.25 16.59
N TYR A 264 0.84 -8.80 15.39
CA TYR A 264 -0.26 -8.54 14.46
C TYR A 264 -1.05 -9.81 14.13
N PRO A 265 -1.76 -10.41 15.12
CA PRO A 265 -2.41 -11.71 14.95
C PRO A 265 -3.58 -11.72 13.96
N LYS A 266 -3.97 -10.56 13.43
CA LYS A 266 -5.03 -10.41 12.41
C LYS A 266 -4.49 -10.12 11.00
N SER A 267 -3.18 -10.15 10.82
CA SER A 267 -2.57 -9.90 9.53
C SER A 267 -2.41 -11.19 8.72
N ALA A 268 -3.30 -11.42 7.77
CA ALA A 268 -3.19 -12.56 6.85
C ALA A 268 -1.87 -12.53 6.07
N ARG A 269 -1.40 -11.33 5.68
CA ARG A 269 -0.14 -11.12 4.95
C ARG A 269 1.07 -11.70 5.70
N LEU A 270 1.17 -11.44 7.00
CA LEU A 270 2.26 -11.94 7.83
C LEU A 270 2.20 -13.47 8.00
N PHE A 271 1.00 -14.05 8.12
CA PHE A 271 0.83 -15.51 8.16
C PHE A 271 1.16 -16.17 6.82
N ILE A 272 0.89 -15.52 5.69
CA ILE A 272 1.37 -16.00 4.37
C ILE A 272 2.90 -15.98 4.33
N GLY A 273 3.54 -14.88 4.76
CA GLY A 273 5.00 -14.77 4.83
C GLY A 273 5.62 -15.87 5.72
N LEU A 274 5.05 -16.11 6.91
CA LEU A 274 5.46 -17.18 7.80
C LEU A 274 5.31 -18.56 7.13
N GLY A 275 4.16 -18.81 6.51
CA GLY A 275 3.90 -20.07 5.80
C GLY A 275 4.88 -20.33 4.67
N LEU A 276 5.22 -19.28 3.88
CA LEU A 276 6.22 -19.36 2.82
C LEU A 276 7.62 -19.66 3.36
N ALA A 277 8.06 -18.97 4.41
CA ALA A 277 9.36 -19.19 5.02
C ALA A 277 9.48 -20.62 5.60
N LEU A 278 8.43 -21.11 6.26
CA LEU A 278 8.36 -22.48 6.78
C LEU A 278 8.36 -23.52 5.66
N TYR A 279 7.59 -23.29 4.58
CA TYR A 279 7.58 -24.15 3.39
C TYR A 279 8.96 -24.22 2.74
N ALA A 280 9.58 -23.10 2.49
CA ALA A 280 10.93 -23.01 1.86
C ALA A 280 12.00 -23.70 2.73
N ARG A 281 11.81 -23.74 4.06
CA ARG A 281 12.67 -24.45 5.01
C ARG A 281 12.38 -25.96 5.10
N GLY A 282 11.27 -26.43 4.51
CA GLY A 282 10.82 -27.82 4.57
C GLY A 282 10.01 -28.17 5.84
N LYS A 283 9.57 -27.17 6.62
CA LYS A 283 8.69 -27.34 7.79
C LYS A 283 7.24 -27.33 7.34
N TYR A 284 6.84 -28.31 6.54
CA TYR A 284 5.56 -28.32 5.83
C TYR A 284 4.33 -28.34 6.76
N ASP A 285 4.37 -29.08 7.87
CA ASP A 285 3.26 -29.11 8.84
C ASP A 285 2.98 -27.75 9.45
N ASP A 286 4.03 -27.02 9.82
CA ASP A 286 3.94 -25.68 10.38
C ASP A 286 3.51 -24.66 9.31
N ALA A 287 3.97 -24.85 8.07
CA ALA A 287 3.54 -24.03 6.93
C ALA A 287 2.03 -24.17 6.68
N VAL A 288 1.50 -25.39 6.67
CA VAL A 288 0.05 -25.66 6.56
C VAL A 288 -0.71 -24.94 7.67
N GLN A 289 -0.21 -24.99 8.92
CA GLN A 289 -0.89 -24.30 10.03
C GLN A 289 -0.93 -22.78 9.86
N ALA A 290 0.20 -22.17 9.48
CA ALA A 290 0.25 -20.73 9.27
C ALA A 290 -0.65 -20.28 8.11
N LEU A 291 -0.66 -21.04 7.00
CA LEU A 291 -1.47 -20.73 5.82
C LEU A 291 -2.97 -20.97 6.05
N LEU A 292 -3.37 -21.95 6.88
CA LEU A 292 -4.75 -22.10 7.33
C LEU A 292 -5.20 -20.89 8.15
N THR A 293 -4.34 -20.35 9.03
CA THR A 293 -4.64 -19.13 9.76
C THR A 293 -4.81 -17.93 8.81
N ALA A 294 -3.97 -17.82 7.77
CA ALA A 294 -4.13 -16.80 6.75
C ALA A 294 -5.46 -16.94 5.99
N ALA A 295 -5.83 -18.16 5.61
CA ALA A 295 -7.10 -18.46 4.92
C ALA A 295 -8.34 -18.17 5.80
N ASP A 296 -8.24 -18.37 7.12
CA ASP A 296 -9.30 -18.00 8.06
C ASP A 296 -9.45 -16.48 8.21
N LEU A 297 -8.35 -15.74 8.18
CA LEU A 297 -8.33 -14.28 8.27
C LEU A 297 -8.81 -13.60 6.99
N LYS A 298 -8.44 -14.14 5.81
CA LYS A 298 -8.84 -13.65 4.49
C LYS A 298 -9.23 -14.80 3.56
N PRO A 299 -10.46 -15.29 3.66
CA PRO A 299 -10.92 -16.45 2.90
C PRO A 299 -11.15 -16.19 1.41
N ASP A 300 -11.01 -14.95 0.95
CA ASP A 300 -11.11 -14.50 -0.44
C ASP A 300 -9.74 -14.18 -1.09
N ASP A 301 -8.64 -14.26 -0.34
CA ASP A 301 -7.29 -13.99 -0.87
C ASP A 301 -6.70 -15.25 -1.54
N PRO A 302 -6.57 -15.31 -2.87
CA PRO A 302 -6.12 -16.52 -3.58
C PRO A 302 -4.68 -16.92 -3.24
N ARG A 303 -3.85 -15.99 -2.75
CA ARG A 303 -2.43 -16.25 -2.45
C ARG A 303 -2.25 -17.26 -1.32
N CYS A 304 -3.07 -17.17 -0.26
CA CYS A 304 -2.99 -18.14 0.84
C CYS A 304 -3.34 -19.57 0.38
N PHE A 305 -4.29 -19.71 -0.54
CA PHE A 305 -4.71 -21.03 -1.06
C PHE A 305 -3.69 -21.65 -2.02
N LEU A 306 -3.04 -20.83 -2.85
CA LEU A 306 -1.94 -21.29 -3.69
C LEU A 306 -0.81 -21.93 -2.86
N PHE A 307 -0.36 -21.24 -1.82
CA PHE A 307 0.73 -21.75 -0.98
C PHE A 307 0.27 -22.84 -0.04
N LEU A 308 -0.98 -22.81 0.44
CA LEU A 308 -1.59 -23.89 1.21
C LEU A 308 -1.63 -25.20 0.41
N SER A 309 -2.01 -25.14 -0.86
CA SER A 309 -2.00 -26.30 -1.76
C SER A 309 -0.59 -26.92 -1.86
N LYS A 310 0.44 -26.11 -2.12
CA LYS A 310 1.83 -26.57 -2.21
C LYS A 310 2.35 -27.20 -0.89
N ALA A 311 2.05 -26.55 0.24
CA ALA A 311 2.45 -27.06 1.54
C ALA A 311 1.73 -28.37 1.88
N TYR A 312 0.44 -28.46 1.57
CA TYR A 312 -0.38 -29.65 1.78
C TYR A 312 0.06 -30.84 0.90
N ASP A 313 0.55 -30.58 -0.31
CA ASP A 313 1.13 -31.61 -1.18
C ASP A 313 2.33 -32.30 -0.54
N SER A 314 3.09 -31.59 0.26
CA SER A 314 4.30 -32.08 0.93
C SER A 314 4.01 -32.66 2.33
N SER A 315 2.86 -32.32 2.96
CA SER A 315 2.43 -32.88 4.25
C SER A 315 0.91 -32.92 4.34
N PRO A 316 0.28 -34.09 4.20
CA PRO A 316 -1.17 -34.25 4.19
C PRO A 316 -1.80 -34.18 5.59
N LYS A 317 -1.06 -33.76 6.62
CA LYS A 317 -1.66 -33.53 7.95
C LYS A 317 -2.71 -32.41 7.86
N LYS A 318 -3.76 -32.53 8.71
CA LYS A 318 -4.89 -31.58 8.75
C LYS A 318 -5.74 -31.58 7.47
N ALA A 319 -5.88 -32.72 6.80
CA ALA A 319 -6.63 -32.86 5.54
C ALA A 319 -8.05 -32.25 5.63
N ASP A 320 -8.78 -32.50 6.72
CA ASP A 320 -10.14 -31.96 6.91
C ASP A 320 -10.16 -30.42 6.96
N ALA A 321 -9.23 -29.82 7.73
CA ALA A 321 -9.16 -28.37 7.85
C ALA A 321 -8.76 -27.72 6.51
N VAL A 322 -7.83 -28.33 5.76
CA VAL A 322 -7.41 -27.87 4.44
C VAL A 322 -8.56 -27.99 3.44
N THR A 323 -9.25 -29.12 3.42
CA THR A 323 -10.40 -29.33 2.54
C THR A 323 -11.53 -28.35 2.83
N GLU A 324 -11.79 -28.06 4.12
CA GLU A 324 -12.80 -27.08 4.50
C GLU A 324 -12.40 -25.65 4.08
N ALA A 325 -11.12 -25.29 4.20
CA ALA A 325 -10.63 -23.99 3.71
C ALA A 325 -10.81 -23.86 2.20
N PHE A 326 -10.46 -24.90 1.42
CA PHE A 326 -10.67 -24.88 -0.03
C PHE A 326 -12.14 -24.90 -0.43
N ARG A 327 -13.02 -25.57 0.36
CA ARG A 327 -14.47 -25.54 0.11
C ARG A 327 -15.00 -24.11 0.26
N ARG A 328 -14.67 -23.42 1.35
CA ARG A 328 -15.06 -22.02 1.57
C ARG A 328 -14.54 -21.11 0.46
N PHE A 329 -13.30 -21.31 0.00
CA PHE A 329 -12.76 -20.55 -1.11
C PHE A 329 -13.54 -20.79 -2.41
N ALA A 330 -13.86 -22.04 -2.75
CA ALA A 330 -14.64 -22.39 -3.94
C ALA A 330 -16.10 -21.85 -3.91
N GLU A 331 -16.68 -21.74 -2.70
CA GLU A 331 -17.99 -21.10 -2.49
C GLU A 331 -17.95 -19.59 -2.67
N LEU A 332 -16.91 -18.93 -2.14
CA LEU A 332 -16.70 -17.49 -2.28
C LEU A 332 -16.29 -17.09 -3.69
N GLN A 333 -15.53 -17.93 -4.38
CA GLN A 333 -15.01 -17.72 -5.72
C GLN A 333 -15.46 -18.82 -6.69
N PRO A 334 -16.79 -18.97 -6.98
CA PRO A 334 -17.32 -20.09 -7.74
C PRO A 334 -16.89 -20.13 -9.21
N ASN A 335 -16.38 -19.02 -9.73
CA ASN A 335 -15.88 -18.86 -11.09
C ASN A 335 -14.35 -18.81 -11.19
N ASP A 336 -13.64 -19.07 -10.09
CA ASP A 336 -12.18 -19.20 -10.07
C ASP A 336 -11.79 -20.65 -10.36
N ALA A 337 -11.02 -20.89 -11.42
CA ALA A 337 -10.56 -22.22 -11.83
C ALA A 337 -9.68 -22.88 -10.75
N HIS A 338 -8.80 -22.11 -10.10
CA HIS A 338 -7.92 -22.62 -9.05
C HIS A 338 -8.70 -23.02 -7.81
N ALA A 339 -9.76 -22.28 -7.45
CA ALA A 339 -10.60 -22.63 -6.30
C ALA A 339 -11.26 -24.01 -6.49
N GLN A 340 -11.80 -24.30 -7.68
CA GLN A 340 -12.38 -25.60 -8.01
C GLN A 340 -11.31 -26.70 -8.02
N TYR A 341 -10.16 -26.41 -8.58
CA TYR A 341 -9.01 -27.31 -8.64
C TYR A 341 -8.49 -27.68 -7.24
N TYR A 342 -8.24 -26.72 -6.35
CA TYR A 342 -7.73 -26.99 -5.01
C TYR A 342 -8.71 -27.83 -4.18
N LEU A 343 -10.00 -27.54 -4.28
CA LEU A 343 -11.03 -28.36 -3.64
C LEU A 343 -11.00 -29.79 -4.16
N ALA A 344 -10.95 -29.98 -5.49
CA ALA A 344 -10.86 -31.31 -6.11
C ALA A 344 -9.67 -32.12 -5.60
N ILE A 345 -8.47 -31.51 -5.57
CA ILE A 345 -7.24 -32.16 -5.12
C ILE A 345 -7.30 -32.52 -3.63
N SER A 346 -7.81 -31.63 -2.78
CA SER A 346 -7.91 -31.90 -1.35
C SER A 346 -8.87 -33.04 -1.04
N LEU A 347 -10.02 -33.08 -1.71
CA LEU A 347 -10.99 -34.17 -1.61
C LEU A 347 -10.36 -35.49 -2.07
N TRP A 348 -9.64 -35.48 -3.18
CA TRP A 348 -9.03 -36.71 -3.69
C TRP A 348 -7.91 -37.23 -2.79
N LYS A 349 -7.04 -36.37 -2.25
CA LYS A 349 -5.96 -36.77 -1.33
C LYS A 349 -6.46 -37.18 0.04
N GLY A 350 -7.40 -36.46 0.61
CA GLY A 350 -8.01 -36.78 1.90
C GLY A 350 -8.63 -38.19 1.91
N ASN A 351 -9.26 -38.58 0.85
CA ASN A 351 -9.88 -39.90 0.69
C ASN A 351 -8.89 -41.07 0.59
N ARG A 352 -7.71 -40.85 -0.02
CA ARG A 352 -6.66 -41.89 -0.07
C ARG A 352 -6.07 -42.22 1.29
N ALA A 353 -6.07 -41.27 2.23
CA ALA A 353 -5.50 -41.45 3.58
C ALA A 353 -6.37 -42.29 4.50
N GLU A 354 -7.71 -42.30 4.33
CA GLU A 354 -8.67 -42.94 5.24
C GLU A 354 -9.33 -44.22 4.70
N GLY A 355 -8.98 -44.64 3.47
CA GLY A 355 -9.64 -45.79 2.83
C GLY A 355 -11.11 -45.54 2.51
N SER A 356 -11.55 -44.30 2.57
CA SER A 356 -12.89 -43.83 2.17
C SER A 356 -13.02 -43.85 0.66
N THR A 357 -14.13 -44.30 0.14
CA THR A 357 -14.47 -44.10 -1.27
C THR A 357 -14.88 -42.64 -1.45
N ALA A 358 -13.94 -41.77 -1.90
CA ALA A 358 -14.32 -40.47 -2.40
C ALA A 358 -15.46 -40.64 -3.39
N ASP A 359 -16.38 -39.71 -3.39
CA ASP A 359 -17.20 -39.52 -4.54
C ASP A 359 -16.29 -39.01 -5.67
N LEU A 360 -15.62 -39.96 -6.37
CA LEU A 360 -14.72 -39.64 -7.51
C LEU A 360 -15.43 -38.81 -8.57
N LYS A 361 -16.78 -38.94 -8.65
CA LYS A 361 -17.61 -38.12 -9.54
C LYS A 361 -17.60 -36.64 -9.13
N THR A 362 -17.60 -36.37 -7.82
CA THR A 362 -17.45 -34.97 -7.35
C THR A 362 -16.09 -34.42 -7.72
N VAL A 363 -15.02 -35.19 -7.56
CA VAL A 363 -13.65 -34.78 -7.95
C VAL A 363 -13.58 -34.54 -9.47
N GLU A 364 -14.11 -35.49 -10.28
CA GLU A 364 -14.19 -35.36 -11.73
C GLU A 364 -14.92 -34.05 -12.14
N SER A 365 -16.11 -33.82 -11.59
CA SER A 365 -16.93 -32.63 -11.90
C SER A 365 -16.24 -31.33 -11.53
N LEU A 366 -15.49 -31.29 -10.42
CA LEU A 366 -14.73 -30.10 -10.00
C LEU A 366 -13.54 -29.83 -10.94
N LEU A 367 -12.82 -30.88 -11.39
CA LEU A 367 -11.72 -30.76 -12.35
C LEU A 367 -12.23 -30.32 -13.73
N GLU A 368 -13.34 -30.94 -14.21
CA GLU A 368 -13.98 -30.51 -15.44
C GLU A 368 -14.45 -29.04 -15.38
N LYS A 369 -14.99 -28.61 -14.22
CA LYS A 369 -15.39 -27.23 -14.00
C LYS A 369 -14.17 -26.29 -14.02
N ALA A 370 -13.05 -26.67 -13.39
CA ALA A 370 -11.81 -25.89 -13.42
C ALA A 370 -11.32 -25.70 -14.88
N ILE A 371 -11.31 -26.77 -15.69
CA ILE A 371 -10.95 -26.75 -17.11
C ILE A 371 -11.92 -25.90 -17.93
N ALA A 372 -13.22 -25.96 -17.63
CA ALA A 372 -14.22 -25.14 -18.33
C ALA A 372 -14.08 -23.65 -18.01
N LEU A 373 -13.62 -23.29 -16.81
CA LEU A 373 -13.36 -21.91 -16.40
C LEU A 373 -12.05 -21.39 -16.97
N ASP A 374 -11.02 -22.23 -17.06
CA ASP A 374 -9.72 -21.91 -17.67
C ASP A 374 -9.25 -23.09 -18.54
N GLY A 375 -9.51 -23.03 -19.84
CA GLY A 375 -9.10 -24.03 -20.84
C GLY A 375 -7.59 -24.13 -21.06
N THR A 376 -6.78 -23.26 -20.41
CA THR A 376 -5.31 -23.28 -20.45
C THR A 376 -4.66 -23.84 -19.18
N PHE A 377 -5.49 -24.31 -18.23
CA PHE A 377 -5.01 -24.81 -16.94
C PHE A 377 -4.45 -26.25 -17.10
N ALA A 378 -3.18 -26.34 -17.47
CA ALA A 378 -2.51 -27.60 -17.76
C ALA A 378 -2.52 -28.59 -16.59
N GLU A 379 -2.32 -28.12 -15.36
CA GLU A 379 -2.30 -28.94 -14.15
C GLU A 379 -3.66 -29.60 -13.86
N ALA A 380 -4.77 -28.93 -14.20
CA ALA A 380 -6.10 -29.50 -14.06
C ALA A 380 -6.31 -30.69 -15.02
N HIS A 381 -5.80 -30.59 -16.26
CA HIS A 381 -5.79 -31.72 -17.20
C HIS A 381 -4.91 -32.87 -16.69
N VAL A 382 -3.74 -32.62 -16.10
CA VAL A 382 -2.90 -33.66 -15.50
C VAL A 382 -3.68 -34.41 -14.42
N GLN A 383 -4.35 -33.67 -13.50
CA GLN A 383 -5.06 -34.30 -12.41
C GLN A 383 -6.32 -35.06 -12.86
N LEU A 384 -7.01 -34.60 -13.89
CA LEU A 384 -8.12 -35.33 -14.49
C LEU A 384 -7.61 -36.62 -15.17
N GLY A 385 -6.47 -36.56 -15.86
CA GLY A 385 -5.78 -37.74 -16.37
C GLY A 385 -5.40 -38.73 -15.29
N ASP A 386 -4.87 -38.23 -14.15
CA ASP A 386 -4.52 -39.05 -12.99
C ASP A 386 -5.73 -39.75 -12.37
N LEU A 387 -6.87 -39.06 -12.31
CA LEU A 387 -8.13 -39.64 -11.85
C LEU A 387 -8.54 -40.82 -12.74
N TYR A 388 -8.58 -40.61 -14.05
CA TYR A 388 -8.96 -41.66 -15.02
C TYR A 388 -7.95 -42.82 -15.06
N SER A 389 -6.65 -42.54 -15.00
CA SER A 389 -5.62 -43.58 -14.93
C SER A 389 -5.75 -44.40 -13.66
N GLY A 390 -6.07 -43.78 -12.51
CA GLY A 390 -6.34 -44.46 -11.24
C GLY A 390 -7.57 -45.38 -11.28
N GLU A 391 -8.55 -45.06 -12.14
CA GLU A 391 -9.71 -45.89 -12.42
C GLU A 391 -9.44 -46.93 -13.53
N HIS A 392 -8.22 -47.04 -14.03
CA HIS A 392 -7.82 -47.88 -15.18
C HIS A 392 -8.51 -47.50 -16.51
N ALA A 393 -9.05 -46.29 -16.59
CA ALA A 393 -9.71 -45.77 -17.80
C ALA A 393 -8.65 -45.03 -18.70
N TYR A 394 -7.60 -45.76 -19.09
CA TYR A 394 -6.44 -45.20 -19.80
C TYR A 394 -6.77 -44.48 -21.10
N GLU A 395 -7.81 -44.97 -21.83
CA GLU A 395 -8.30 -44.32 -23.05
C GLU A 395 -8.89 -42.92 -22.81
N LYS A 396 -9.36 -42.64 -21.57
CA LYS A 396 -9.82 -41.31 -21.16
C LYS A 396 -8.65 -40.46 -20.62
N ALA A 397 -7.68 -41.08 -19.91
CA ALA A 397 -6.56 -40.38 -19.31
C ALA A 397 -5.58 -39.82 -20.38
N ILE A 398 -5.26 -40.61 -21.39
CA ILE A 398 -4.33 -40.24 -22.46
C ILE A 398 -4.64 -38.89 -23.12
N PRO A 399 -5.87 -38.59 -23.58
CA PRO A 399 -6.20 -37.29 -24.13
C PRO A 399 -5.95 -36.12 -23.18
N GLU A 400 -6.20 -36.31 -21.90
CA GLU A 400 -6.00 -35.28 -20.87
C GLU A 400 -4.52 -34.95 -20.69
N TYR A 401 -3.65 -35.97 -20.59
CA TYR A 401 -2.20 -35.76 -20.53
C TYR A 401 -1.66 -35.10 -21.81
N VAL A 402 -2.13 -35.55 -22.99
CA VAL A 402 -1.75 -34.96 -24.27
C VAL A 402 -2.13 -33.47 -24.30
N ARG A 403 -3.33 -33.13 -23.78
CA ARG A 403 -3.75 -31.73 -23.69
C ARG A 403 -2.90 -30.93 -22.71
N ALA A 404 -2.58 -31.46 -21.55
CA ALA A 404 -1.71 -30.83 -20.57
C ALA A 404 -0.33 -30.52 -21.16
N ILE A 405 0.28 -31.49 -21.85
CA ILE A 405 1.58 -31.35 -22.52
C ILE A 405 1.52 -30.32 -23.66
N ALA A 406 0.42 -30.27 -24.41
CA ALA A 406 0.23 -29.27 -25.46
C ALA A 406 0.16 -27.84 -24.90
N LEU A 407 -0.38 -27.68 -23.68
CA LEU A 407 -0.46 -26.39 -22.97
C LEU A 407 0.88 -26.02 -22.31
N ASN A 408 1.54 -26.98 -21.69
CA ASN A 408 2.84 -26.80 -21.06
C ASN A 408 3.77 -28.01 -21.33
N PRO A 409 4.63 -27.93 -22.36
CA PRO A 409 5.53 -29.02 -22.75
C PRO A 409 6.61 -29.38 -21.70
N ASN A 410 6.79 -28.55 -20.68
CA ASN A 410 7.81 -28.77 -19.64
C ASN A 410 7.26 -29.54 -18.42
N LEU A 411 6.03 -30.00 -18.46
CA LEU A 411 5.43 -30.83 -17.39
C LEU A 411 6.01 -32.23 -17.41
N SER A 412 7.18 -32.41 -16.79
CA SER A 412 7.89 -33.71 -16.74
C SER A 412 6.99 -34.85 -16.27
N ASP A 413 6.20 -34.62 -15.20
CA ASP A 413 5.31 -35.62 -14.65
C ASP A 413 4.21 -36.05 -15.63
N ALA A 414 3.67 -35.12 -16.44
CA ALA A 414 2.67 -35.44 -17.46
C ALA A 414 3.24 -36.38 -18.51
N HIS A 415 4.49 -36.19 -18.97
CA HIS A 415 5.18 -37.11 -19.89
C HIS A 415 5.36 -38.50 -19.28
N TYR A 416 5.78 -38.57 -18.01
CA TYR A 416 5.93 -39.86 -17.32
C TYR A 416 4.59 -40.63 -17.23
N ARG A 417 3.51 -39.92 -16.85
CA ARG A 417 2.16 -40.54 -16.70
C ARG A 417 1.59 -40.97 -18.04
N LEU A 418 1.72 -40.12 -19.09
CA LEU A 418 1.33 -40.46 -20.44
C LEU A 418 2.09 -41.70 -20.94
N GLY A 419 3.40 -41.74 -20.75
CA GLY A 419 4.23 -42.89 -21.08
C GLY A 419 3.77 -44.18 -20.37
N THR A 420 3.40 -44.07 -19.08
CA THR A 420 2.87 -45.19 -18.30
C THR A 420 1.54 -45.71 -18.88
N ASP A 421 0.63 -44.80 -19.20
CA ASP A 421 -0.69 -45.18 -19.76
C ASP A 421 -0.56 -45.75 -21.18
N TYR A 422 0.39 -45.26 -21.99
CA TYR A 422 0.71 -45.86 -23.29
C TYR A 422 1.20 -47.33 -23.14
N VAL A 423 1.96 -47.65 -22.10
CA VAL A 423 2.36 -49.04 -21.81
C VAL A 423 1.11 -49.90 -21.54
N HIS A 424 0.16 -49.40 -20.75
CA HIS A 424 -1.07 -50.13 -20.40
C HIS A 424 -1.97 -50.41 -21.61
N VAL A 425 -2.02 -49.50 -22.59
CA VAL A 425 -2.78 -49.70 -23.83
C VAL A 425 -1.96 -50.33 -24.97
N GLY A 426 -0.72 -50.79 -24.67
CA GLY A 426 0.11 -51.52 -25.64
C GLY A 426 0.90 -50.66 -26.65
N LYS A 427 0.89 -49.33 -26.51
CA LYS A 427 1.57 -48.36 -27.38
C LYS A 427 3.04 -48.16 -26.90
N LYS A 428 3.88 -49.18 -27.14
CA LYS A 428 5.23 -49.21 -26.57
C LYS A 428 6.18 -48.15 -27.15
N ASP A 429 6.09 -47.84 -28.42
CA ASP A 429 6.97 -46.89 -29.10
C ASP A 429 6.68 -45.46 -28.63
N GLU A 430 5.39 -45.09 -28.50
CA GLU A 430 4.94 -43.82 -27.95
C GLU A 430 5.36 -43.67 -26.48
N ALA A 431 5.18 -44.75 -25.70
CA ALA A 431 5.64 -44.76 -24.30
C ALA A 431 7.13 -44.47 -24.15
N GLN A 432 7.95 -45.08 -25.01
CA GLN A 432 9.42 -44.88 -24.97
C GLN A 432 9.80 -43.42 -25.33
N GLN A 433 9.08 -42.79 -26.26
CA GLN A 433 9.29 -41.39 -26.60
C GLN A 433 8.97 -40.46 -25.40
N GLU A 434 7.84 -40.67 -24.74
CA GLU A 434 7.43 -39.87 -23.58
C GLU A 434 8.40 -40.03 -22.38
N PHE A 435 8.87 -41.25 -22.10
CA PHE A 435 9.87 -41.48 -21.07
C PHE A 435 11.23 -40.83 -21.39
N ALA A 436 11.61 -40.78 -22.66
CA ALA A 436 12.84 -40.08 -23.08
C ALA A 436 12.75 -38.55 -22.81
N ILE A 437 11.58 -37.95 -23.13
CA ILE A 437 11.32 -36.53 -22.85
C ILE A 437 11.32 -36.29 -21.32
N TYR A 438 10.64 -37.11 -20.53
CA TYR A 438 10.66 -37.03 -19.07
C TYR A 438 12.08 -37.04 -18.51
N GLN A 439 12.94 -37.99 -18.97
CA GLN A 439 14.32 -38.09 -18.51
C GLN A 439 15.15 -36.84 -18.85
N LYS A 440 14.94 -36.26 -20.04
CA LYS A 440 15.59 -35.03 -20.47
C LYS A 440 15.17 -33.84 -19.59
N LEU A 441 13.86 -33.61 -19.43
CA LEU A 441 13.33 -32.51 -18.61
C LEU A 441 13.77 -32.60 -17.14
N ARG A 442 13.83 -33.83 -16.59
CA ARG A 442 14.32 -34.07 -15.24
C ARG A 442 15.82 -33.76 -15.09
N ALA A 443 16.60 -34.07 -16.07
CA ALA A 443 18.04 -33.77 -16.06
C ALA A 443 18.30 -32.27 -16.15
N GLU A 444 17.55 -31.57 -17.00
CA GLU A 444 17.61 -30.09 -17.13
C GLU A 444 17.24 -29.40 -15.83
N HIS A 445 16.17 -29.80 -15.19
CA HIS A 445 15.74 -29.26 -13.89
C HIS A 445 16.77 -29.49 -12.77
N LEU A 446 17.38 -30.68 -12.69
CA LEU A 446 18.42 -30.97 -11.71
C LEU A 446 19.68 -30.10 -11.93
N ALA A 447 20.08 -29.89 -13.19
CA ALA A 447 21.23 -29.05 -13.53
C ALA A 447 20.98 -27.56 -13.14
N GLU A 448 19.77 -27.07 -13.30
CA GLU A 448 19.39 -25.72 -12.90
C GLU A 448 19.38 -25.53 -11.37
N VAL A 449 18.84 -26.49 -10.63
CA VAL A 449 18.87 -26.51 -9.14
C VAL A 449 20.29 -26.57 -8.61
N ASP A 450 21.19 -27.37 -9.24
CA ASP A 450 22.58 -27.45 -8.81
C ASP A 450 23.34 -26.15 -9.10
N LYS A 451 23.05 -25.46 -10.21
CA LYS A 451 23.60 -24.14 -10.51
C LYS A 451 23.18 -23.11 -9.49
N GLU A 452 21.88 -23.03 -9.16
CA GLU A 452 21.35 -22.13 -8.13
C GLU A 452 21.99 -22.40 -6.75
N ARG A 453 22.20 -23.67 -6.39
CA ARG A 453 22.89 -24.05 -5.13
C ARG A 453 24.35 -23.56 -5.10
N ALA A 454 25.06 -23.66 -6.22
CA ALA A 454 26.45 -23.19 -6.32
C ALA A 454 26.55 -21.67 -6.16
N GLU A 455 25.64 -20.90 -6.73
CA GLU A 455 25.58 -19.44 -6.59
C GLU A 455 25.30 -19.00 -5.15
N VAL A 456 24.36 -19.64 -4.47
CA VAL A 456 24.08 -19.41 -3.04
C VAL A 456 25.26 -19.76 -2.14
N GLN A 457 25.97 -20.85 -2.44
CA GLN A 457 27.16 -21.24 -1.68
C GLN A 457 28.29 -20.22 -1.83
N GLN A 458 28.53 -19.70 -3.03
CA GLN A 458 29.53 -18.66 -3.26
C GLN A 458 29.23 -17.39 -2.48
N PHE A 459 27.99 -16.97 -2.44
CA PHE A 459 27.55 -15.82 -1.65
C PHE A 459 27.83 -16.02 -0.15
N VAL A 460 27.37 -17.14 0.43
CA VAL A 460 27.55 -17.45 1.86
C VAL A 460 29.04 -17.56 2.25
N TYR A 461 29.89 -18.11 1.38
CA TYR A 461 31.31 -18.17 1.64
C TYR A 461 32.02 -16.82 1.53
N ALA A 462 31.60 -15.95 0.62
CA ALA A 462 32.12 -14.60 0.51
C ALA A 462 31.85 -13.77 1.78
N GLU A 463 30.64 -13.86 2.33
CA GLU A 463 30.24 -13.18 3.57
C GLU A 463 30.98 -13.70 4.81
N LYS A 464 31.15 -15.02 4.95
CA LYS A 464 31.94 -15.60 6.05
C LYS A 464 33.40 -15.14 6.02
N ASN A 465 33.99 -14.99 4.83
CA ASN A 465 35.38 -14.54 4.69
C ASN A 465 35.52 -13.02 4.93
N ASN A 466 34.48 -12.21 4.69
CA ASN A 466 34.48 -10.78 4.99
C ASN A 466 34.26 -10.50 6.48
N ALA A 467 33.42 -11.29 7.17
CA ALA A 467 33.22 -11.21 8.62
C ALA A 467 34.42 -11.68 9.46
N ALA A 468 35.35 -12.45 8.85
CA ALA A 468 36.54 -12.98 9.54
C ALA A 468 37.80 -12.09 9.39
N LYS A 469 37.71 -10.90 8.76
CA LYS A 469 38.82 -9.93 8.74
C LYS A 469 38.72 -9.00 9.95
N PRO A 470 39.77 -8.95 10.80
CA PRO A 470 39.78 -8.14 12.00
C PRO A 470 39.83 -6.64 11.71
#